data_9379e7b6b3c2f18f6aaa78063a91e1eb
#
_entry.id   9379e7b6b3c2f18f6aaa78063a91e1eb
#
_cell.length_a   1.000
_cell.length_b   1.000
_cell.length_c   1.000
_cell.angle_alpha   90.00
_cell.angle_beta   90.00
_cell.angle_gamma   90.00
#
_symmetry.space_group_name_H-M   'P 1'
#
loop_
_entity.id
_entity.type
_entity.pdbx_description
1 polymer ?
#
loop_
_entity_poly.entity_id
_entity_poly.type
_entity_poly.pdbx_seq_one_letter_code
_entity_poly.pdbx_strand_id
1 'polypeptide(L)'
;MSIKFHLTQPYRDADDDLKAYDLDHYDDDDSGGAEKTLPIFTKGSSLAYHESNADDPYITLPDDKDTDEERDDLEVLPSDNMILTAKVEDEVPQLEVYVYEDQHDNLFIHHDILLPAIPLCIEWLDLPVGQVFKSINRDQRGNFAAIGTMDPDIEIWDLDIVDALYPNAILGQSGSQDPPPEPQKPRKERKQRKKSKKPNVDFHVDAILSLASNRLHRNILASASADATVKLWDLSTLKCAKSYSHHRDKVCSIAWHPDEATILLSGSYDRTVKASDMRTPEAQAPTWAVESDVETISWDVHAPTYFFVTTESGMLHMHDIRSAPPKPEATEPVWTLQAHDDAVSSLDVNSAIPSYLATGSSDKTVKLWNVTPTGPSMIVSRNVGVGRVFSTRFAPEAEVAFRLAVSGSKGALQVWDTSTNVGVRRAFANRVDATKVHHDEERVVMVQADDEDDEDDSESEAQTGRVQNVDRSESEG
;
A
#
# COMPACT_ATOMS: atom_id res chain seq x y z
N MET A 1 7.46 -16.63 19.97
CA MET A 1 8.83 -17.13 20.12
C MET A 1 9.72 -15.91 20.34
N SER A 2 10.23 -15.72 21.56
CA SER A 2 11.04 -14.53 21.88
C SER A 2 12.49 -14.84 21.59
N ILE A 3 13.10 -14.10 20.67
CA ILE A 3 14.55 -14.16 20.41
C ILE A 3 15.17 -13.00 21.19
N LYS A 4 16.01 -13.34 22.17
CA LYS A 4 16.87 -12.39 22.88
C LYS A 4 18.20 -12.31 22.14
N PHE A 5 18.51 -11.17 21.56
CA PHE A 5 19.87 -10.87 21.12
C PHE A 5 20.70 -10.36 22.30
N HIS A 6 21.83 -11.02 22.51
CA HIS A 6 22.86 -10.58 23.43
C HIS A 6 23.91 -9.82 22.60
N LEU A 7 23.89 -8.49 22.71
CA LEU A 7 24.94 -7.64 22.20
C LEU A 7 26.04 -7.55 23.25
N THR A 8 27.18 -8.20 23.02
CA THR A 8 28.42 -7.93 23.70
C THR A 8 29.42 -7.37 22.69
N GLN A 9 29.41 -6.07 22.53
CA GLN A 9 30.61 -5.34 22.10
C GLN A 9 30.94 -4.27 23.16
N PRO A 10 32.20 -4.10 23.54
CA PRO A 10 32.56 -3.11 24.52
C PRO A 10 32.45 -1.73 23.88
N TYR A 11 31.68 -0.88 24.53
CA TYR A 11 31.63 0.55 24.29
C TYR A 11 33.05 1.11 24.40
N ARG A 12 33.64 1.58 23.31
CA ARG A 12 34.81 2.44 23.33
C ARG A 12 34.29 3.82 23.67
N ASP A 13 34.78 4.37 24.76
CA ASP A 13 34.49 5.74 25.17
C ASP A 13 34.89 6.69 24.04
N ALA A 14 33.95 7.35 23.45
CA ALA A 14 34.14 8.41 22.44
C ALA A 14 34.86 9.64 23.00
N ASP A 15 35.01 9.72 24.32
CA ASP A 15 35.69 10.81 25.01
C ASP A 15 37.21 10.75 24.89
N ASP A 16 37.81 9.61 24.55
CA ASP A 16 39.29 9.50 24.47
C ASP A 16 39.84 9.96 23.10
N ASP A 17 39.00 9.89 22.03
CA ASP A 17 39.40 10.37 20.70
C ASP A 17 39.30 11.91 20.56
N LEU A 18 38.50 12.56 21.40
CA LEU A 18 38.36 14.02 21.41
C LEU A 18 39.40 14.75 22.22
N LYS A 19 40.15 14.07 23.13
CA LYS A 19 41.25 14.67 23.91
C LYS A 19 42.46 15.08 23.07
N ALA A 20 42.54 14.57 21.82
CA ALA A 20 43.59 14.97 20.89
C ALA A 20 43.36 16.36 20.25
N TYR A 21 42.16 16.94 20.43
CA TYR A 21 41.74 18.18 19.78
C TYR A 21 41.63 19.37 20.74
N ASP A 22 42.22 19.31 21.95
CA ASP A 22 42.36 20.42 22.93
C ASP A 22 41.21 21.47 22.84
N LEU A 23 39.97 20.99 22.96
CA LEU A 23 38.76 21.80 22.79
C LEU A 23 38.56 22.83 23.92
N ASP A 24 39.25 22.65 25.03
CA ASP A 24 39.17 23.57 26.20
C ASP A 24 39.87 24.91 25.96
N HIS A 25 40.72 25.01 24.92
CA HIS A 25 41.47 26.23 24.57
C HIS A 25 41.16 26.77 23.18
N TYR A 26 40.02 26.32 22.58
CA TYR A 26 39.61 26.74 21.25
C TYR A 26 39.26 28.23 21.14
N ASP A 27 38.75 28.82 22.22
CA ASP A 27 38.36 30.24 22.31
C ASP A 27 39.42 31.16 22.93
N ASP A 28 40.57 30.65 23.39
CA ASP A 28 41.59 31.45 24.10
C ASP A 28 42.58 32.20 23.16
N ASP A 29 42.43 32.12 21.85
CA ASP A 29 43.31 32.77 20.87
C ASP A 29 42.96 34.24 20.57
N ASP A 30 42.09 34.88 21.35
CA ASP A 30 41.69 36.28 21.12
C ASP A 30 42.11 37.25 22.23
N SER A 31 43.44 37.34 22.51
CA SER A 31 43.98 38.52 23.16
C SER A 31 45.48 38.71 22.85
N GLY A 32 45.77 39.47 21.84
CA GLY A 32 47.05 40.14 21.75
C GLY A 32 47.86 39.96 20.48
N GLY A 33 47.60 40.81 19.51
CA GLY A 33 48.66 41.33 18.68
C GLY A 33 48.95 40.62 17.36
N ALA A 34 48.63 41.31 16.30
CA ALA A 34 49.02 41.10 14.89
C ALA A 34 48.18 40.07 14.14
N GLU A 35 47.27 40.62 13.32
CA GLU A 35 46.61 39.95 12.20
C GLU A 35 47.55 39.02 11.44
N LYS A 36 47.57 37.74 11.78
CA LYS A 36 47.98 36.67 10.87
C LYS A 36 46.81 36.34 10.01
N THR A 37 46.50 37.24 9.06
CA THR A 37 45.68 36.92 7.91
C THR A 37 46.23 35.66 7.24
N LEU A 38 45.44 34.60 7.26
CA LEU A 38 45.73 33.39 6.50
C LEU A 38 46.05 33.79 5.04
N PRO A 39 47.16 33.28 4.46
CA PRO A 39 47.64 33.74 3.16
C PRO A 39 46.72 33.43 1.98
N ILE A 40 45.58 32.81 2.24
CA ILE A 40 44.53 32.53 1.24
C ILE A 40 43.78 33.82 0.82
N PHE A 41 43.72 34.84 1.69
CA PHE A 41 42.95 36.07 1.41
C PHE A 41 43.81 37.33 1.23
N THR A 42 45.18 37.26 1.28
CA THR A 42 46.06 38.43 1.33
C THR A 42 46.89 38.70 0.10
N LYS A 43 46.66 38.11 -1.05
CA LYS A 43 47.25 38.65 -2.31
C LYS A 43 46.12 38.95 -3.23
N GLY A 44 45.95 40.24 -3.49
CA GLY A 44 45.00 40.81 -4.42
C GLY A 44 44.88 40.15 -5.78
N SER A 45 44.38 38.94 -5.78
CA SER A 45 43.57 38.44 -6.89
C SER A 45 42.20 39.08 -6.67
N SER A 46 41.85 39.99 -7.52
CA SER A 46 40.48 40.53 -7.63
C SER A 46 39.54 39.34 -7.49
N LEU A 47 38.69 39.29 -6.45
CA LEU A 47 37.51 38.46 -6.46
C LEU A 47 36.79 38.77 -7.76
N ALA A 48 36.91 37.90 -8.74
CA ALA A 48 36.15 38.00 -9.96
C ALA A 48 34.69 37.75 -9.58
N TYR A 49 33.88 38.78 -9.56
CA TYR A 49 32.43 38.67 -9.45
C TYR A 49 31.90 38.47 -10.87
N HIS A 50 31.22 37.34 -11.05
CA HIS A 50 30.50 37.07 -12.28
C HIS A 50 29.02 37.35 -12.04
N GLU A 51 28.40 38.10 -12.96
CA GLU A 51 27.02 38.58 -12.81
C GLU A 51 26.00 37.43 -12.97
N SER A 52 26.41 36.37 -13.64
CA SER A 52 25.64 35.13 -13.78
C SER A 52 26.55 33.90 -13.69
N ASN A 53 25.97 32.74 -13.31
CA ASN A 53 26.69 31.47 -13.29
C ASN A 53 27.20 31.05 -14.68
N ALA A 54 26.57 31.53 -15.75
CA ALA A 54 26.99 31.27 -17.14
C ALA A 54 28.29 31.97 -17.51
N ASP A 55 28.64 33.06 -16.82
CA ASP A 55 29.84 33.86 -17.07
C ASP A 55 31.01 33.45 -16.20
N ASP A 56 30.81 32.53 -15.23
CA ASP A 56 31.85 32.02 -14.30
C ASP A 56 32.60 30.85 -14.94
N PRO A 57 33.90 31.02 -15.28
CA PRO A 57 34.69 29.95 -15.89
C PRO A 57 34.99 28.77 -14.96
N TYR A 58 34.63 28.86 -13.68
CA TYR A 58 34.83 27.81 -12.69
C TYR A 58 33.54 27.05 -12.38
N ILE A 59 32.40 27.51 -12.83
CA ILE A 59 31.13 26.84 -12.75
C ILE A 59 30.87 26.10 -14.06
N THR A 60 30.95 24.80 -14.05
CA THR A 60 30.47 23.97 -15.15
C THR A 60 28.97 23.86 -14.96
N LEU A 61 28.19 24.63 -15.71
CA LEU A 61 26.74 24.42 -15.76
C LEU A 61 26.50 23.05 -16.42
N PRO A 62 25.60 22.22 -15.91
CA PRO A 62 25.10 21.07 -16.68
C PRO A 62 24.67 21.55 -18.06
N ASP A 63 25.00 20.83 -19.13
CA ASP A 63 24.45 21.11 -20.43
C ASP A 63 22.92 21.16 -20.31
N ASP A 64 22.28 22.16 -20.97
CA ASP A 64 20.80 22.26 -20.96
C ASP A 64 20.11 20.96 -21.38
N LYS A 65 20.84 20.07 -22.06
CA LYS A 65 20.39 18.73 -22.43
C LYS A 65 20.29 17.77 -21.25
N ASP A 66 21.26 17.79 -20.31
CA ASP A 66 21.25 16.91 -19.15
C ASP A 66 20.07 17.26 -18.22
N THR A 67 19.75 18.54 -18.08
CA THR A 67 18.58 19.01 -17.31
C THR A 67 17.25 18.72 -18.00
N ASP A 68 17.22 18.67 -19.32
CA ASP A 68 16.02 18.28 -20.06
C ASP A 68 15.80 16.76 -20.00
N GLU A 69 16.87 15.95 -20.06
CA GLU A 69 16.79 14.48 -19.90
C GLU A 69 16.32 14.10 -18.49
N GLU A 70 16.87 14.70 -17.43
CA GLU A 70 16.41 14.47 -16.04
C GLU A 70 14.95 14.90 -15.84
N ARG A 71 14.50 15.93 -16.53
CA ARG A 71 13.11 16.39 -16.45
C ARG A 71 12.16 15.49 -17.22
N ASP A 72 12.60 14.97 -18.37
CA ASP A 72 11.81 14.04 -19.17
C ASP A 72 11.64 12.71 -18.45
N ASP A 73 12.65 12.25 -17.68
CA ASP A 73 12.59 11.03 -16.84
C ASP A 73 11.59 11.15 -15.66
N LEU A 74 11.33 12.39 -15.21
CA LEU A 74 10.35 12.66 -14.14
C LEU A 74 8.95 13.02 -14.67
N GLU A 75 8.77 13.10 -15.99
CA GLU A 75 7.47 13.42 -16.59
C GLU A 75 6.60 12.16 -16.74
N VAL A 76 5.51 12.08 -15.97
CA VAL A 76 4.50 11.01 -16.12
C VAL A 76 3.57 11.38 -17.27
N LEU A 77 3.56 10.55 -18.30
CA LEU A 77 2.72 10.74 -19.49
C LEU A 77 1.27 10.31 -19.22
N PRO A 78 0.28 10.88 -19.93
CA PRO A 78 -1.13 10.45 -19.81
C PRO A 78 -1.38 8.99 -20.22
N SER A 79 -0.43 8.34 -20.90
CA SER A 79 -0.47 6.92 -21.29
C SER A 79 0.05 5.98 -20.20
N ASP A 80 0.70 6.52 -19.18
CA ASP A 80 1.38 5.74 -18.16
C ASP A 80 0.42 5.39 -17.02
N ASN A 81 0.65 4.23 -16.43
CA ASN A 81 -0.14 3.77 -15.30
C ASN A 81 0.70 3.87 -14.03
N MET A 82 0.22 4.63 -13.06
CA MET A 82 0.87 4.73 -11.75
C MET A 82 0.42 3.59 -10.83
N ILE A 83 1.37 2.99 -10.14
CA ILE A 83 1.12 1.94 -9.13
C ILE A 83 1.77 2.38 -7.81
N LEU A 84 0.98 2.39 -6.74
CA LEU A 84 1.47 2.69 -5.40
C LEU A 84 1.69 1.41 -4.62
N THR A 85 2.87 1.26 -4.03
CA THR A 85 3.17 0.15 -3.14
C THR A 85 3.75 0.65 -1.82
N ALA A 86 3.39 -0.04 -0.75
CA ALA A 86 4.02 0.16 0.55
C ALA A 86 4.96 -1.03 0.82
N LYS A 87 6.22 -0.71 1.11
CA LYS A 87 7.29 -1.68 1.31
C LYS A 87 8.00 -1.43 2.64
N VAL A 88 8.55 -2.47 3.21
CA VAL A 88 9.49 -2.38 4.32
C VAL A 88 10.73 -3.14 3.89
N GLU A 89 11.84 -2.44 3.76
CA GLU A 89 13.14 -2.97 3.39
C GLU A 89 14.15 -2.56 4.46
N ASP A 90 14.94 -3.49 4.97
CA ASP A 90 15.92 -3.28 6.05
C ASP A 90 15.38 -2.48 7.25
N GLU A 91 14.13 -2.78 7.67
CA GLU A 91 13.40 -2.07 8.72
C GLU A 91 13.01 -0.62 8.36
N VAL A 92 13.25 -0.16 7.14
CA VAL A 92 12.85 1.16 6.65
C VAL A 92 11.52 1.06 5.92
N PRO A 93 10.44 1.64 6.44
CA PRO A 93 9.16 1.68 5.76
C PRO A 93 9.15 2.80 4.71
N GLN A 94 8.65 2.48 3.53
CA GLN A 94 8.59 3.40 2.41
C GLN A 94 7.33 3.20 1.57
N LEU A 95 6.89 4.27 0.91
CA LEU A 95 5.91 4.27 -0.14
C LEU A 95 6.64 4.45 -1.46
N GLU A 96 6.52 3.48 -2.35
CA GLU A 96 7.11 3.53 -3.69
C GLU A 96 6.03 3.87 -4.71
N VAL A 97 6.33 4.81 -5.58
CA VAL A 97 5.50 5.20 -6.72
C VAL A 97 6.13 4.63 -7.97
N TYR A 98 5.47 3.66 -8.58
CA TYR A 98 5.90 3.04 -9.82
C TYR A 98 5.16 3.63 -11.01
N VAL A 99 5.84 3.69 -12.14
CA VAL A 99 5.24 3.95 -13.44
C VAL A 99 5.32 2.67 -14.28
N TYR A 100 4.20 2.29 -14.86
CA TYR A 100 4.08 1.18 -15.78
C TYR A 100 3.70 1.67 -17.17
N GLU A 101 4.62 1.53 -18.11
CA GLU A 101 4.45 1.83 -19.53
C GLU A 101 3.94 0.59 -20.27
N ASP A 102 2.64 0.51 -20.51
CA ASP A 102 2.03 -0.66 -21.14
C ASP A 102 2.55 -0.97 -22.55
N GLN A 103 2.95 0.03 -23.30
CA GLN A 103 3.44 -0.13 -24.70
C GLN A 103 4.83 -0.76 -24.77
N HIS A 104 5.67 -0.54 -23.75
CA HIS A 104 7.06 -0.99 -23.71
C HIS A 104 7.30 -2.12 -22.71
N ASP A 105 6.28 -2.53 -21.95
CA ASP A 105 6.41 -3.45 -20.81
C ASP A 105 7.48 -3.01 -19.81
N ASN A 106 7.56 -1.72 -19.59
CA ASN A 106 8.52 -1.14 -18.68
C ASN A 106 7.86 -0.81 -17.33
N LEU A 107 8.48 -1.23 -16.24
CA LEU A 107 8.04 -0.95 -14.87
C LEU A 107 9.25 -0.43 -14.11
N PHE A 108 9.18 0.79 -13.63
CA PHE A 108 10.26 1.42 -12.88
C PHE A 108 9.74 2.25 -11.71
N ILE A 109 10.60 2.48 -10.73
CA ILE A 109 10.31 3.35 -9.59
C ILE A 109 10.51 4.79 -10.05
N HIS A 110 9.47 5.59 -9.99
CA HIS A 110 9.53 7.02 -10.26
C HIS A 110 10.16 7.78 -9.07
N HIS A 111 9.66 7.50 -7.86
CA HIS A 111 10.23 8.02 -6.61
C HIS A 111 9.71 7.22 -5.42
N ASP A 112 10.35 7.38 -4.28
CA ASP A 112 9.97 6.79 -3.01
C ASP A 112 9.82 7.86 -1.92
N ILE A 113 8.97 7.57 -0.94
CA ILE A 113 8.69 8.43 0.20
C ILE A 113 8.93 7.62 1.47
N LEU A 114 9.84 8.08 2.32
CA LEU A 114 10.11 7.44 3.61
C LEU A 114 8.95 7.67 4.59
N LEU A 115 8.50 6.60 5.21
CA LEU A 115 7.40 6.63 6.17
C LEU A 115 7.91 6.50 7.61
N PRO A 116 7.25 7.13 8.59
CA PRO A 116 7.68 7.07 9.99
C PRO A 116 7.32 5.76 10.69
N ALA A 117 6.36 4.99 10.15
CA ALA A 117 5.91 3.72 10.72
C ALA A 117 5.51 2.72 9.63
N ILE A 118 5.51 1.43 9.99
CA ILE A 118 5.20 0.33 9.08
C ILE A 118 3.81 0.53 8.47
N PRO A 119 3.70 0.66 7.13
CA PRO A 119 2.43 0.82 6.44
C PRO A 119 1.64 -0.50 6.40
N LEU A 120 0.34 -0.41 6.53
CA LEU A 120 -0.59 -1.55 6.49
C LEU A 120 -1.62 -1.44 5.38
N CYS A 121 -1.99 -0.22 4.99
CA CYS A 121 -2.93 0.03 3.92
C CYS A 121 -2.69 1.37 3.25
N ILE A 122 -3.04 1.45 1.98
CA ILE A 122 -2.94 2.65 1.14
C ILE A 122 -4.28 2.88 0.46
N GLU A 123 -4.69 4.14 0.35
CA GLU A 123 -5.85 4.54 -0.45
C GLU A 123 -5.53 5.82 -1.21
N TRP A 124 -5.73 5.79 -2.54
CA TRP A 124 -5.54 6.96 -3.39
C TRP A 124 -6.71 7.93 -3.28
N LEU A 125 -6.38 9.23 -3.21
CA LEU A 125 -7.31 10.34 -3.08
C LEU A 125 -7.16 11.29 -4.27
N ASP A 126 -8.27 11.56 -4.95
CA ASP A 126 -8.31 12.50 -6.08
C ASP A 126 -8.66 13.94 -5.68
N LEU A 127 -8.76 14.21 -4.37
CA LEU A 127 -9.09 15.51 -3.78
C LEU A 127 -7.86 16.15 -3.15
N PRO A 128 -7.55 17.43 -3.45
CA PRO A 128 -6.51 18.18 -2.73
C PRO A 128 -6.83 18.25 -1.23
N VAL A 129 -5.84 17.98 -0.38
CA VAL A 129 -6.00 17.94 1.08
C VAL A 129 -5.04 18.90 1.76
N GLY A 130 -5.37 19.38 2.97
CA GLY A 130 -4.48 20.16 3.81
C GLY A 130 -4.32 21.62 3.37
N GLN A 131 -3.10 22.13 3.33
CA GLN A 131 -2.82 23.52 3.00
C GLN A 131 -3.11 23.84 1.52
N VAL A 132 -2.93 22.86 0.65
CA VAL A 132 -3.19 22.97 -0.79
C VAL A 132 -4.68 23.19 -1.03
N PHE A 133 -5.57 22.57 -0.25
CA PHE A 133 -7.01 22.75 -0.36
C PHE A 133 -7.48 24.21 -0.21
N LYS A 134 -6.74 25.04 0.53
CA LYS A 134 -7.07 26.44 0.78
C LYS A 134 -6.76 27.36 -0.40
N SER A 135 -5.87 26.95 -1.30
CA SER A 135 -5.36 27.75 -2.42
C SER A 135 -5.98 27.39 -3.76
N ILE A 136 -6.70 26.28 -3.86
CA ILE A 136 -7.17 25.70 -5.12
C ILE A 136 -8.70 25.65 -5.19
N ASN A 137 -9.24 25.72 -6.40
CA ASN A 137 -10.68 25.54 -6.63
C ASN A 137 -11.12 24.13 -6.29
N ARG A 138 -12.28 23.96 -5.63
CA ARG A 138 -12.84 22.67 -5.19
C ARG A 138 -13.03 21.62 -6.29
N ASP A 139 -13.03 22.03 -7.55
CA ASP A 139 -13.19 21.16 -8.72
C ASP A 139 -11.86 20.61 -9.25
N GLN A 140 -10.73 21.06 -8.70
CA GLN A 140 -9.43 20.60 -9.13
C GLN A 140 -9.17 19.18 -8.58
N ARG A 141 -8.64 18.32 -9.43
CA ARG A 141 -8.17 17.00 -9.04
C ARG A 141 -6.83 17.13 -8.32
N GLY A 142 -6.59 16.27 -7.36
CA GLY A 142 -5.33 16.12 -6.66
C GLY A 142 -4.81 14.70 -6.81
N ASN A 143 -3.56 14.50 -6.50
CA ASN A 143 -2.90 13.20 -6.53
C ASN A 143 -2.28 12.93 -5.16
N PHE A 144 -3.09 12.36 -4.26
CA PHE A 144 -2.71 12.13 -2.88
C PHE A 144 -2.85 10.66 -2.49
N ALA A 145 -2.03 10.21 -1.56
CA ALA A 145 -2.16 8.91 -0.92
C ALA A 145 -2.46 9.08 0.57
N ALA A 146 -3.51 8.41 1.05
CA ALA A 146 -3.74 8.22 2.47
C ALA A 146 -3.11 6.88 2.90
N ILE A 147 -2.29 6.91 3.94
CA ILE A 147 -1.54 5.75 4.43
C ILE A 147 -1.95 5.47 5.86
N GLY A 148 -2.42 4.25 6.09
CA GLY A 148 -2.64 3.70 7.42
C GLY A 148 -1.45 2.86 7.84
N THR A 149 -0.95 3.09 9.05
CA THR A 149 0.24 2.44 9.57
C THR A 149 -0.03 1.68 10.87
N MET A 150 1.01 1.08 11.42
CA MET A 150 0.97 0.50 12.79
C MET A 150 0.66 1.54 13.86
N ASP A 151 0.86 2.82 13.57
CA ASP A 151 0.45 3.94 14.41
C ASP A 151 -1.02 4.30 14.18
N PRO A 152 -1.71 4.89 15.17
CA PRO A 152 -3.14 5.19 15.07
C PRO A 152 -3.49 6.41 14.21
N ASP A 153 -2.50 7.15 13.74
CA ASP A 153 -2.67 8.32 12.89
C ASP A 153 -2.65 7.91 11.40
N ILE A 154 -3.42 8.60 10.56
CA ILE A 154 -3.46 8.41 9.12
C ILE A 154 -2.70 9.56 8.48
N GLU A 155 -1.73 9.26 7.66
CA GLU A 155 -0.91 10.23 6.96
C GLU A 155 -1.42 10.42 5.54
N ILE A 156 -1.43 11.67 5.07
CA ILE A 156 -1.82 12.03 3.70
C ILE A 156 -0.63 12.68 3.03
N TRP A 157 -0.14 12.05 1.98
CA TRP A 157 1.02 12.44 1.22
C TRP A 157 0.63 12.94 -0.17
N ASP A 158 1.32 13.97 -0.63
CA ASP A 158 1.19 14.52 -1.97
C ASP A 158 2.16 13.77 -2.90
N LEU A 159 1.63 13.09 -3.91
CA LEU A 159 2.40 12.26 -4.83
C LEU A 159 3.04 13.07 -5.99
N ASP A 160 2.67 14.34 -6.13
CA ASP A 160 3.27 15.23 -7.11
C ASP A 160 4.58 15.86 -6.59
N ILE A 161 4.95 15.60 -5.33
CA ILE A 161 6.18 16.08 -4.69
C ILE A 161 7.15 14.91 -4.53
N VAL A 162 8.17 14.88 -5.38
CA VAL A 162 9.17 13.78 -5.44
C VAL A 162 9.94 13.64 -4.11
N ASP A 163 10.37 14.74 -3.49
CA ASP A 163 11.19 14.74 -2.27
C ASP A 163 10.40 15.13 -1.01
N ALA A 164 9.20 14.58 -0.86
CA ALA A 164 8.35 14.89 0.28
C ALA A 164 8.92 14.32 1.58
N LEU A 165 9.37 15.18 2.50
CA LEU A 165 9.89 14.79 3.82
C LEU A 165 8.83 14.73 4.92
N TYR A 166 7.67 15.34 4.70
CA TYR A 166 6.58 15.43 5.67
C TYR A 166 5.24 15.22 4.99
N PRO A 167 4.29 14.57 5.67
CA PRO A 167 2.94 14.42 5.14
C PRO A 167 2.24 15.78 4.99
N ASN A 168 1.44 15.93 3.95
CA ASN A 168 0.66 17.14 3.70
C ASN A 168 -0.43 17.37 4.76
N ALA A 169 -0.97 16.28 5.32
CA ALA A 169 -1.91 16.32 6.44
C ALA A 169 -1.84 15.04 7.27
N ILE A 170 -2.24 15.13 8.54
CA ILE A 170 -2.34 13.99 9.45
C ILE A 170 -3.76 13.99 10.05
N LEU A 171 -4.46 12.85 9.94
CA LEU A 171 -5.75 12.61 10.57
C LEU A 171 -5.54 11.77 11.82
N GLY A 172 -5.76 12.35 12.99
CA GLY A 172 -5.54 11.67 14.26
C GLY A 172 -5.22 12.61 15.41
N GLN A 173 -4.59 12.07 16.44
CA GLN A 173 -4.21 12.85 17.62
C GLN A 173 -3.11 13.87 17.31
N SER A 174 -2.16 13.50 16.47
CA SER A 174 -1.01 14.36 16.12
C SER A 174 -1.41 15.51 15.19
N GLY A 175 -2.49 15.35 14.41
CA GLY A 175 -3.03 16.39 13.53
C GLY A 175 -3.90 17.43 14.23
N SER A 176 -4.29 17.22 15.49
CA SER A 176 -5.07 18.21 16.24
C SER A 176 -4.16 19.37 16.63
N GLN A 177 -4.44 20.57 16.08
CA GLN A 177 -3.73 21.82 16.38
C GLN A 177 -4.15 22.38 17.76
N ASP A 178 -4.03 21.61 18.80
CA ASP A 178 -4.04 22.19 20.14
C ASP A 178 -2.67 22.84 20.38
N PRO A 179 -2.62 24.12 20.86
CA PRO A 179 -1.35 24.77 21.13
C PRO A 179 -0.53 23.93 22.12
N PRO A 180 0.80 23.84 21.92
CA PRO A 180 1.65 23.07 22.81
C PRO A 180 1.38 23.51 24.26
N PRO A 181 1.22 22.58 25.21
CA PRO A 181 0.98 22.94 26.60
C PRO A 181 2.15 23.80 27.08
N GLU A 182 1.81 24.96 27.69
CA GLU A 182 2.79 25.88 28.27
C GLU A 182 3.87 25.11 29.06
N PRO A 183 5.14 25.52 29.02
CA PRO A 183 6.25 24.81 29.66
C PRO A 183 6.00 24.70 31.16
N GLN A 184 5.45 23.60 31.58
CA GLN A 184 5.28 23.28 33.00
C GLN A 184 6.64 22.84 33.54
N LYS A 185 7.04 23.47 34.69
CA LYS A 185 8.23 23.21 35.49
C LYS A 185 8.57 21.73 35.60
N PRO A 186 9.86 21.34 35.69
CA PRO A 186 10.32 19.95 35.63
C PRO A 186 9.63 19.09 36.70
N ARG A 187 8.72 18.27 36.29
CA ARG A 187 8.05 17.26 37.11
C ARG A 187 8.90 15.96 37.03
N LYS A 188 9.25 15.47 38.22
CA LYS A 188 9.92 14.18 38.45
C LYS A 188 9.38 13.09 37.54
N GLU A 189 10.27 12.24 37.03
CA GLU A 189 10.03 11.09 36.14
C GLU A 189 8.69 10.42 36.37
N ARG A 190 7.76 10.69 35.49
CA ARG A 190 6.45 10.05 35.45
C ARG A 190 6.65 8.77 34.68
N LYS A 191 6.63 7.61 35.36
CA LYS A 191 6.50 6.29 34.71
C LYS A 191 5.51 6.42 33.54
N GLN A 192 5.94 6.02 32.33
CA GLN A 192 5.10 6.01 31.14
C GLN A 192 3.79 5.30 31.49
N ARG A 193 2.72 6.09 31.61
CA ARG A 193 1.38 5.52 31.71
C ARG A 193 1.12 4.83 30.39
N LYS A 194 0.92 3.49 30.41
CA LYS A 194 0.39 2.77 29.27
C LYS A 194 -0.84 3.54 28.79
N LYS A 195 -0.81 4.06 27.56
CA LYS A 195 -1.95 4.72 26.92
C LYS A 195 -3.15 3.78 27.04
N SER A 196 -4.28 4.27 27.45
CA SER A 196 -5.51 3.46 27.52
C SER A 196 -5.90 3.06 26.09
N LYS A 197 -6.02 1.78 25.81
CA LYS A 197 -6.51 1.24 24.53
C LYS A 197 -8.05 1.32 24.39
N LYS A 198 -8.73 2.16 25.20
CA LYS A 198 -10.18 2.34 25.05
C LYS A 198 -10.49 3.16 23.82
N PRO A 199 -11.48 2.75 23.00
CA PRO A 199 -11.90 3.50 21.83
C PRO A 199 -12.16 4.96 22.14
N ASN A 200 -11.72 5.84 21.26
CA ASN A 200 -11.96 7.28 21.32
C ASN A 200 -12.92 7.66 20.19
N VAL A 201 -13.72 8.70 20.38
CA VAL A 201 -14.67 9.18 19.37
C VAL A 201 -13.96 9.99 18.28
N ASP A 202 -12.94 10.76 18.64
CA ASP A 202 -12.31 11.75 17.76
C ASP A 202 -11.14 11.17 16.94
N PHE A 203 -10.44 10.15 17.44
CA PHE A 203 -9.29 9.55 16.76
C PHE A 203 -9.15 8.05 17.10
N HIS A 204 -8.40 7.32 16.28
CA HIS A 204 -8.05 5.93 16.56
C HIS A 204 -6.99 5.82 17.66
N VAL A 205 -6.95 4.68 18.33
CA VAL A 205 -6.00 4.41 19.44
C VAL A 205 -5.12 3.19 19.19
N ASP A 206 -5.33 2.51 18.07
CA ASP A 206 -4.53 1.35 17.64
C ASP A 206 -4.34 1.41 16.10
N ALA A 207 -3.55 0.50 15.54
CA ALA A 207 -3.17 0.42 14.13
C ALA A 207 -4.33 0.57 13.15
N ILE A 208 -4.09 1.20 12.02
CA ILE A 208 -5.06 1.37 10.93
C ILE A 208 -4.90 0.21 9.95
N LEU A 209 -5.91 -0.62 9.81
CA LEU A 209 -5.86 -1.85 9.02
C LEU A 209 -6.42 -1.68 7.60
N SER A 210 -7.37 -0.77 7.40
CA SER A 210 -7.96 -0.53 6.09
C SER A 210 -8.42 0.91 5.93
N LEU A 211 -8.31 1.43 4.72
CA LEU A 211 -8.77 2.74 4.29
C LEU A 211 -9.67 2.58 3.07
N ALA A 212 -10.67 3.42 2.94
CA ALA A 212 -11.52 3.49 1.75
C ALA A 212 -12.01 4.92 1.51
N SER A 213 -11.71 5.48 0.35
CA SER A 213 -12.20 6.79 -0.09
C SER A 213 -13.58 6.67 -0.72
N ASN A 214 -14.46 7.62 -0.43
CA ASN A 214 -15.79 7.66 -1.04
C ASN A 214 -15.71 8.32 -2.42
N ARG A 215 -15.93 7.55 -3.48
CA ARG A 215 -15.79 8.04 -4.87
C ARG A 215 -16.89 9.03 -5.26
N LEU A 216 -18.05 8.98 -4.62
CA LEU A 216 -19.18 9.89 -4.85
C LEU A 216 -19.12 11.13 -3.96
N HIS A 217 -18.65 10.99 -2.72
CA HIS A 217 -18.37 12.09 -1.79
C HIS A 217 -16.86 12.17 -1.52
N ARG A 218 -16.13 12.71 -2.46
CA ARG A 218 -14.65 12.75 -2.51
C ARG A 218 -13.97 13.29 -1.24
N ASN A 219 -14.67 14.09 -0.45
CA ASN A 219 -14.18 14.63 0.82
C ASN A 219 -14.32 13.67 2.01
N ILE A 220 -14.83 12.46 1.82
CA ILE A 220 -15.03 11.49 2.90
C ILE A 220 -14.06 10.33 2.74
N LEU A 221 -13.26 10.10 3.78
CA LEU A 221 -12.40 8.93 3.93
C LEU A 221 -12.93 8.09 5.10
N ALA A 222 -13.08 6.78 4.89
CA ALA A 222 -13.35 5.83 5.96
C ALA A 222 -12.05 5.14 6.38
N SER A 223 -11.92 4.84 7.67
CA SER A 223 -10.81 4.07 8.22
C SER A 223 -11.31 2.99 9.16
N ALA A 224 -10.66 1.83 9.12
CA ALA A 224 -10.90 0.72 10.03
C ALA A 224 -9.62 0.44 10.83
N SER A 225 -9.79 0.13 12.12
CA SER A 225 -8.66 -0.01 13.03
C SER A 225 -8.74 -1.29 13.89
N ALA A 226 -7.58 -1.66 14.40
CA ALA A 226 -7.42 -2.70 15.41
C ALA A 226 -8.10 -2.33 16.75
N ASP A 227 -8.55 -1.07 16.94
CA ASP A 227 -9.34 -0.64 18.09
C ASP A 227 -10.82 -1.03 18.02
N ALA A 228 -11.22 -1.86 17.04
CA ALA A 228 -12.56 -2.33 16.76
C ALA A 228 -13.55 -1.21 16.37
N THR A 229 -13.04 -0.06 15.89
CA THR A 229 -13.87 1.04 15.41
C THR A 229 -13.66 1.32 13.93
N VAL A 230 -14.72 1.87 13.31
CA VAL A 230 -14.68 2.47 11.98
C VAL A 230 -14.93 3.96 12.14
N LYS A 231 -14.11 4.78 11.51
CA LYS A 231 -14.25 6.24 11.55
C LYS A 231 -14.41 6.82 10.17
N LEU A 232 -15.19 7.89 10.10
CA LEU A 232 -15.34 8.71 8.90
C LEU A 232 -14.65 10.05 9.13
N TRP A 233 -13.79 10.41 8.19
CA TRP A 233 -13.03 11.64 8.22
C TRP A 233 -13.50 12.58 7.13
N ASP A 234 -13.67 13.84 7.48
CA ASP A 234 -13.87 14.91 6.50
C ASP A 234 -12.50 15.50 6.11
N LEU A 235 -12.06 15.24 4.91
CA LEU A 235 -10.77 15.70 4.37
C LEU A 235 -10.68 17.22 4.22
N SER A 236 -11.85 17.92 4.20
CA SER A 236 -11.88 19.38 4.13
C SER A 236 -11.53 20.04 5.46
N THR A 237 -11.95 19.40 6.56
CA THR A 237 -11.75 19.92 7.92
C THR A 237 -10.66 19.17 8.69
N LEU A 238 -10.19 18.01 8.16
CA LEU A 238 -9.23 17.10 8.78
C LEU A 238 -9.70 16.56 10.14
N LYS A 239 -11.02 16.41 10.31
CA LYS A 239 -11.61 15.95 11.58
C LYS A 239 -12.43 14.69 11.38
N CYS A 240 -12.50 13.89 12.44
CA CYS A 240 -13.43 12.77 12.51
C CYS A 240 -14.87 13.31 12.53
N ALA A 241 -15.64 12.97 11.51
CA ALA A 241 -17.04 13.34 11.42
C ALA A 241 -17.93 12.36 12.20
N LYS A 242 -17.59 11.06 12.20
CA LYS A 242 -18.36 10.03 12.89
C LYS A 242 -17.48 8.84 13.26
N SER A 243 -17.78 8.20 14.39
CA SER A 243 -17.14 6.95 14.85
C SER A 243 -18.20 5.88 15.10
N TYR A 244 -17.97 4.69 14.56
CA TYR A 244 -18.80 3.50 14.73
C TYR A 244 -18.03 2.46 15.55
N SER A 245 -18.66 1.95 16.62
CA SER A 245 -18.09 0.95 17.53
C SER A 245 -18.98 -0.28 17.66
N HIS A 246 -19.50 -0.78 16.53
CA HIS A 246 -20.43 -1.90 16.51
C HIS A 246 -19.76 -3.26 16.34
N HIS A 247 -18.46 -3.32 16.04
CA HIS A 247 -17.67 -4.54 16.05
C HIS A 247 -17.11 -4.86 17.43
N ARG A 248 -16.78 -6.13 17.67
CA ARG A 248 -16.25 -6.63 18.96
C ARG A 248 -14.77 -6.90 18.92
N ASP A 249 -14.20 -6.99 17.72
CA ASP A 249 -12.79 -7.23 17.48
C ASP A 249 -12.30 -6.33 16.34
N LYS A 250 -11.03 -6.43 15.99
CA LYS A 250 -10.35 -5.63 14.94
C LYS A 250 -11.18 -5.60 13.67
N VAL A 251 -11.30 -4.42 13.09
CA VAL A 251 -11.92 -4.25 11.76
C VAL A 251 -10.82 -4.25 10.72
N CYS A 252 -10.80 -5.28 9.88
CA CYS A 252 -9.70 -5.55 8.94
C CYS A 252 -9.94 -4.97 7.55
N SER A 253 -11.21 -4.85 7.13
CA SER A 253 -11.51 -4.41 5.77
C SER A 253 -12.79 -3.58 5.73
N ILE A 254 -12.80 -2.54 4.90
CA ILE A 254 -13.95 -1.67 4.64
C ILE A 254 -14.09 -1.40 3.15
N ALA A 255 -15.34 -1.26 2.68
CA ALA A 255 -15.62 -0.96 1.28
C ALA A 255 -16.88 -0.10 1.14
N TRP A 256 -16.79 1.02 0.41
CA TRP A 256 -17.94 1.82 0.04
C TRP A 256 -18.74 1.16 -1.06
N HIS A 257 -20.08 1.32 -0.97
CA HIS A 257 -20.95 0.87 -2.05
C HIS A 257 -20.67 1.70 -3.33
N PRO A 258 -20.54 1.05 -4.50
CA PRO A 258 -20.17 1.76 -5.73
C PRO A 258 -21.18 2.81 -6.19
N ASP A 259 -22.49 2.57 -6.01
CA ASP A 259 -23.56 3.46 -6.48
C ASP A 259 -24.20 4.30 -5.36
N GLU A 260 -24.10 3.87 -4.09
CA GLU A 260 -24.73 4.54 -2.95
C GLU A 260 -23.67 5.07 -1.99
N ALA A 261 -23.39 6.37 -2.06
CA ALA A 261 -22.35 7.04 -1.27
C ALA A 261 -22.52 6.90 0.27
N THR A 262 -23.69 6.48 0.73
CA THR A 262 -24.02 6.45 2.16
C THR A 262 -23.89 5.07 2.79
N ILE A 263 -23.65 4.01 2.00
CA ILE A 263 -23.54 2.65 2.48
C ILE A 263 -22.07 2.24 2.54
N LEU A 264 -21.63 1.81 3.73
CA LEU A 264 -20.29 1.31 4.01
C LEU A 264 -20.38 -0.11 4.56
N LEU A 265 -19.67 -1.07 3.94
CA LEU A 265 -19.40 -2.39 4.51
C LEU A 265 -18.18 -2.33 5.43
N SER A 266 -18.22 -3.10 6.51
CA SER A 266 -17.08 -3.35 7.39
C SER A 266 -17.00 -4.82 7.76
N GLY A 267 -15.81 -5.41 7.59
CA GLY A 267 -15.48 -6.79 7.96
C GLY A 267 -14.55 -6.82 9.17
N SER A 268 -14.74 -7.78 10.06
CA SER A 268 -14.00 -7.87 11.33
C SER A 268 -13.59 -9.30 11.68
N TYR A 269 -12.56 -9.41 12.52
CA TYR A 269 -12.15 -10.65 13.17
C TYR A 269 -13.18 -11.16 14.18
N ASP A 270 -14.24 -10.38 14.46
CA ASP A 270 -15.41 -10.91 15.18
C ASP A 270 -16.28 -11.83 14.29
N ARG A 271 -15.82 -12.20 13.09
CA ARG A 271 -16.46 -13.09 12.10
C ARG A 271 -17.77 -12.55 11.58
N THR A 272 -17.89 -11.23 11.55
CA THR A 272 -19.08 -10.59 11.01
C THR A 272 -18.73 -9.53 9.97
N VAL A 273 -19.62 -9.39 8.99
CA VAL A 273 -19.67 -8.27 8.07
C VAL A 273 -20.90 -7.44 8.37
N LYS A 274 -20.78 -6.12 8.41
CA LYS A 274 -21.85 -5.19 8.71
C LYS A 274 -21.99 -4.12 7.63
N ALA A 275 -23.23 -3.82 7.27
CA ALA A 275 -23.54 -2.70 6.37
C ALA A 275 -24.08 -1.52 7.18
N SER A 276 -23.35 -0.42 7.18
CA SER A 276 -23.72 0.81 7.91
C SER A 276 -24.22 1.87 6.93
N ASP A 277 -25.37 2.47 7.23
CA ASP A 277 -25.88 3.64 6.49
C ASP A 277 -25.53 4.91 7.28
N MET A 278 -24.78 5.82 6.64
CA MET A 278 -24.35 7.08 7.24
C MET A 278 -25.51 8.00 7.62
N ARG A 279 -26.66 7.87 6.96
CA ARG A 279 -27.87 8.66 7.23
C ARG A 279 -28.54 8.26 8.55
N THR A 280 -28.37 6.99 8.94
CA THR A 280 -29.00 6.41 10.13
C THR A 280 -27.96 5.70 11.02
N PRO A 281 -26.97 6.45 11.55
CA PRO A 281 -25.84 5.87 12.25
C PRO A 281 -26.19 5.13 13.55
N GLU A 282 -27.35 5.42 14.13
CA GLU A 282 -27.85 4.77 15.36
C GLU A 282 -28.71 3.52 15.04
N ALA A 283 -29.01 3.25 13.77
CA ALA A 283 -29.76 2.07 13.40
C ALA A 283 -28.92 0.81 13.56
N GLN A 284 -29.58 -0.30 13.89
CA GLN A 284 -28.91 -1.59 13.93
C GLN A 284 -28.47 -1.97 12.51
N ALA A 285 -27.18 -2.11 12.29
CA ALA A 285 -26.62 -2.48 11.00
C ALA A 285 -26.99 -3.93 10.65
N PRO A 286 -27.46 -4.21 9.43
CA PRO A 286 -27.53 -5.56 8.90
C PRO A 286 -26.21 -6.28 9.07
N THR A 287 -26.23 -7.52 9.53
CA THR A 287 -25.05 -8.26 9.92
C THR A 287 -25.08 -9.69 9.35
N TRP A 288 -24.01 -10.07 8.68
CA TRP A 288 -23.76 -11.41 8.15
C TRP A 288 -22.62 -12.04 8.93
N ALA A 289 -22.77 -13.32 9.30
CA ALA A 289 -21.71 -14.08 9.96
C ALA A 289 -21.03 -15.02 8.97
N VAL A 290 -19.73 -15.22 9.18
CA VAL A 290 -18.89 -16.19 8.45
C VAL A 290 -18.26 -17.16 9.45
N GLU A 291 -17.65 -18.23 8.94
CA GLU A 291 -17.11 -19.33 9.76
C GLU A 291 -15.79 -19.00 10.46
N SER A 292 -14.98 -18.13 9.86
CA SER A 292 -13.68 -17.73 10.42
C SER A 292 -13.46 -16.21 10.30
N ASP A 293 -12.32 -15.74 10.70
CA ASP A 293 -11.98 -14.33 10.69
C ASP A 293 -12.04 -13.77 9.26
N VAL A 294 -12.64 -12.60 9.11
CA VAL A 294 -12.74 -11.92 7.80
C VAL A 294 -11.36 -11.34 7.45
N GLU A 295 -10.93 -11.54 6.22
CA GLU A 295 -9.70 -10.94 5.70
C GLU A 295 -10.00 -9.74 4.81
N THR A 296 -10.75 -9.94 3.73
CA THR A 296 -11.07 -8.88 2.77
C THR A 296 -12.56 -8.90 2.39
N ILE A 297 -13.11 -7.72 2.15
CA ILE A 297 -14.46 -7.55 1.61
C ILE A 297 -14.39 -6.67 0.36
N SER A 298 -15.23 -6.96 -0.63
CA SER A 298 -15.38 -6.15 -1.83
C SER A 298 -16.78 -6.22 -2.38
N TRP A 299 -17.24 -5.12 -2.98
CA TRP A 299 -18.51 -5.11 -3.73
C TRP A 299 -18.31 -5.69 -5.12
N ASP A 300 -19.35 -6.30 -5.67
CA ASP A 300 -19.44 -6.54 -7.10
C ASP A 300 -19.78 -5.22 -7.81
N VAL A 301 -18.80 -4.63 -8.49
CA VAL A 301 -18.94 -3.33 -9.15
C VAL A 301 -19.99 -3.36 -10.26
N HIS A 302 -20.21 -4.53 -10.90
CA HIS A 302 -21.16 -4.71 -11.99
C HIS A 302 -22.57 -5.10 -11.52
N ALA A 303 -22.67 -5.64 -10.30
CA ALA A 303 -23.92 -5.99 -9.66
C ALA A 303 -23.88 -5.61 -8.17
N PRO A 304 -24.02 -4.31 -7.84
CA PRO A 304 -23.74 -3.78 -6.50
C PRO A 304 -24.70 -4.23 -5.41
N THR A 305 -25.66 -5.08 -5.74
CA THR A 305 -26.47 -5.82 -4.76
C THR A 305 -25.72 -6.98 -4.12
N TYR A 306 -24.57 -7.37 -4.68
CA TYR A 306 -23.75 -8.47 -4.17
C TYR A 306 -22.42 -7.96 -3.64
N PHE A 307 -21.90 -8.67 -2.65
CA PHE A 307 -20.57 -8.45 -2.13
C PHE A 307 -19.86 -9.76 -1.82
N PHE A 308 -18.56 -9.72 -1.89
CA PHE A 308 -17.69 -10.85 -1.63
C PHE A 308 -17.01 -10.70 -0.27
N VAL A 309 -16.80 -11.83 0.41
CA VAL A 309 -16.10 -11.91 1.69
C VAL A 309 -15.07 -13.02 1.61
N THR A 310 -13.84 -12.72 1.95
CA THR A 310 -12.79 -13.73 2.08
C THR A 310 -12.44 -13.94 3.54
N THR A 311 -11.98 -15.13 3.86
CA THR A 311 -11.70 -15.53 5.25
C THR A 311 -10.31 -16.14 5.43
N GLU A 312 -9.85 -16.15 6.67
CA GLU A 312 -8.58 -16.79 7.10
C GLU A 312 -8.53 -18.28 6.74
N SER A 313 -9.68 -18.95 6.73
CA SER A 313 -9.77 -20.38 6.37
C SER A 313 -9.69 -20.68 4.88
N GLY A 314 -9.43 -19.66 4.02
CA GLY A 314 -9.33 -19.84 2.58
C GLY A 314 -10.66 -19.83 1.84
N MET A 315 -11.78 -19.51 2.52
CA MET A 315 -13.10 -19.48 1.92
C MET A 315 -13.39 -18.15 1.22
N LEU A 316 -14.18 -18.21 0.15
CA LEU A 316 -14.76 -17.09 -0.55
C LEU A 316 -16.28 -17.23 -0.53
N HIS A 317 -16.96 -16.22 -0.02
CA HIS A 317 -18.42 -16.14 0.05
C HIS A 317 -18.93 -15.01 -0.82
N MET A 318 -20.11 -15.21 -1.41
CA MET A 318 -20.89 -14.15 -2.03
C MET A 318 -22.21 -13.98 -1.26
N HIS A 319 -22.51 -12.76 -0.90
CA HIS A 319 -23.74 -12.40 -0.19
C HIS A 319 -24.57 -11.39 -0.99
N ASP A 320 -25.89 -11.41 -0.79
CA ASP A 320 -26.82 -10.41 -1.29
C ASP A 320 -27.19 -9.46 -0.14
N ILE A 321 -26.96 -8.16 -0.31
CA ILE A 321 -27.26 -7.16 0.71
C ILE A 321 -28.76 -7.08 1.04
N ARG A 322 -29.62 -7.44 0.09
CA ARG A 322 -31.07 -7.45 0.27
C ARG A 322 -31.55 -8.60 1.14
N SER A 323 -30.77 -9.67 1.23
CA SER A 323 -31.04 -10.88 2.02
C SER A 323 -30.38 -10.80 3.39
N ALA A 324 -30.50 -9.65 4.07
CA ALA A 324 -29.96 -9.50 5.41
C ALA A 324 -30.65 -10.48 6.38
N PRO A 325 -29.91 -11.34 7.10
CA PRO A 325 -30.51 -12.32 7.98
C PRO A 325 -31.09 -11.63 9.24
N PRO A 326 -32.18 -12.15 9.81
CA PRO A 326 -32.74 -11.61 11.04
C PRO A 326 -31.83 -11.79 12.27
N LYS A 327 -30.91 -12.75 12.18
CA LYS A 327 -29.83 -12.99 13.14
C LYS A 327 -28.58 -13.42 12.39
N PRO A 328 -27.38 -13.07 12.87
CA PRO A 328 -26.13 -13.42 12.20
C PRO A 328 -25.97 -14.93 11.95
N GLU A 329 -26.42 -15.76 12.89
CA GLU A 329 -26.33 -17.23 12.79
C GLU A 329 -27.20 -17.82 11.68
N ALA A 330 -28.16 -17.06 11.14
CA ALA A 330 -29.02 -17.46 10.04
C ALA A 330 -28.53 -16.94 8.68
N THR A 331 -27.23 -16.58 8.57
CA THR A 331 -26.62 -16.13 7.33
C THR A 331 -26.58 -17.26 6.30
N GLU A 332 -27.18 -17.02 5.13
CA GLU A 332 -27.09 -17.92 3.99
C GLU A 332 -26.40 -17.17 2.84
N PRO A 333 -25.16 -17.54 2.47
CA PRO A 333 -24.50 -16.96 1.30
C PRO A 333 -25.19 -17.42 0.01
N VAL A 334 -25.09 -16.61 -1.03
CA VAL A 334 -25.57 -17.00 -2.39
C VAL A 334 -24.81 -18.25 -2.84
N TRP A 335 -23.51 -18.25 -2.62
CA TRP A 335 -22.64 -19.43 -2.75
C TRP A 335 -21.39 -19.27 -1.86
N THR A 336 -20.74 -20.38 -1.63
CA THR A 336 -19.51 -20.49 -0.86
C THR A 336 -18.54 -21.40 -1.61
N LEU A 337 -17.27 -21.05 -1.59
CA LEU A 337 -16.21 -21.80 -2.26
C LEU A 337 -14.94 -21.84 -1.40
N GLN A 338 -14.31 -23.01 -1.26
CA GLN A 338 -12.93 -23.12 -0.82
C GLN A 338 -12.03 -22.62 -1.96
N ALA A 339 -11.62 -21.36 -1.88
CA ALA A 339 -10.84 -20.74 -2.94
C ALA A 339 -9.35 -21.12 -2.85
N HIS A 340 -8.79 -21.15 -1.64
CA HIS A 340 -7.40 -21.43 -1.35
C HIS A 340 -7.24 -22.39 -0.17
N ASP A 341 -6.04 -22.93 -0.02
CA ASP A 341 -5.72 -23.85 1.08
C ASP A 341 -5.29 -23.09 2.36
N ASP A 342 -5.00 -21.78 2.23
CA ASP A 342 -4.61 -20.88 3.32
C ASP A 342 -5.40 -19.56 3.20
N ALA A 343 -5.18 -18.63 4.14
CA ALA A 343 -5.88 -17.34 4.20
C ALA A 343 -5.91 -16.60 2.86
N VAL A 344 -7.10 -16.12 2.45
CA VAL A 344 -7.26 -15.28 1.26
C VAL A 344 -7.06 -13.83 1.65
N SER A 345 -5.84 -13.36 1.57
CA SER A 345 -5.41 -12.04 2.01
C SER A 345 -5.88 -10.90 1.09
N SER A 346 -6.17 -11.21 -0.17
CA SER A 346 -6.52 -10.20 -1.17
C SER A 346 -7.59 -10.69 -2.12
N LEU A 347 -8.48 -9.77 -2.49
CA LEU A 347 -9.54 -9.99 -3.46
C LEU A 347 -9.76 -8.70 -4.24
N ASP A 348 -9.86 -8.80 -5.56
CA ASP A 348 -10.23 -7.68 -6.41
C ASP A 348 -11.17 -8.07 -7.52
N VAL A 349 -12.15 -7.22 -7.78
CA VAL A 349 -13.16 -7.37 -8.85
C VAL A 349 -12.78 -6.44 -9.98
N ASN A 350 -12.62 -7.00 -11.18
CA ASN A 350 -12.27 -6.19 -12.35
C ASN A 350 -13.36 -5.16 -12.66
N SER A 351 -12.98 -3.89 -12.70
CA SER A 351 -13.90 -2.76 -12.91
C SER A 351 -14.45 -2.67 -14.34
N ALA A 352 -13.67 -3.14 -15.32
CA ALA A 352 -14.02 -3.04 -16.74
C ALA A 352 -14.63 -4.34 -17.32
N ILE A 353 -14.26 -5.50 -16.74
CA ILE A 353 -14.69 -6.81 -17.25
C ILE A 353 -15.65 -7.47 -16.26
N PRO A 354 -16.94 -7.61 -16.59
CA PRO A 354 -17.92 -8.22 -15.70
C PRO A 354 -17.56 -9.67 -15.34
N SER A 355 -17.83 -10.03 -14.09
CA SER A 355 -17.63 -11.39 -13.56
C SER A 355 -16.17 -11.85 -13.51
N TYR A 356 -15.21 -10.98 -13.67
CA TYR A 356 -13.78 -11.27 -13.58
C TYR A 356 -13.26 -10.91 -12.20
N LEU A 357 -12.75 -11.90 -11.48
CA LEU A 357 -12.30 -11.79 -10.10
C LEU A 357 -10.89 -12.35 -9.94
N ALA A 358 -10.05 -11.71 -9.16
CA ALA A 358 -8.75 -12.21 -8.73
C ALA A 358 -8.73 -12.41 -7.22
N THR A 359 -8.10 -13.49 -6.77
CA THR A 359 -7.82 -13.74 -5.34
C THR A 359 -6.35 -14.06 -5.15
N GLY A 360 -5.77 -13.50 -4.10
CA GLY A 360 -4.40 -13.77 -3.66
C GLY A 360 -4.40 -14.36 -2.26
N SER A 361 -3.49 -15.29 -1.98
CA SER A 361 -3.47 -16.01 -0.72
C SER A 361 -2.06 -16.15 -0.14
N SER A 362 -2.01 -16.43 1.14
CA SER A 362 -0.82 -16.84 1.87
C SER A 362 -0.23 -18.16 1.39
N ASP A 363 -0.98 -18.97 0.59
CA ASP A 363 -0.50 -20.16 -0.10
C ASP A 363 0.45 -19.86 -1.28
N LYS A 364 0.81 -18.58 -1.49
CA LYS A 364 1.71 -18.07 -2.53
C LYS A 364 1.12 -18.13 -3.93
N THR A 365 -0.19 -18.36 -4.07
CA THR A 365 -0.86 -18.44 -5.38
C THR A 365 -1.84 -17.28 -5.60
N VAL A 366 -1.96 -16.91 -6.86
CA VAL A 366 -3.02 -16.03 -7.37
C VAL A 366 -3.96 -16.87 -8.21
N LYS A 367 -5.25 -16.76 -7.97
CA LYS A 367 -6.28 -17.47 -8.73
C LYS A 367 -7.23 -16.49 -9.41
N LEU A 368 -7.54 -16.79 -10.66
CA LEU A 368 -8.45 -15.99 -11.49
C LEU A 368 -9.75 -16.76 -11.69
N TRP A 369 -10.86 -16.07 -11.51
CA TRP A 369 -12.20 -16.65 -11.47
C TRP A 369 -13.13 -15.98 -12.48
N ASN A 370 -14.00 -16.79 -13.08
CA ASN A 370 -15.19 -16.30 -13.78
C ASN A 370 -16.40 -16.57 -12.89
N VAL A 371 -16.99 -15.51 -12.36
CA VAL A 371 -18.16 -15.58 -11.49
C VAL A 371 -19.42 -15.70 -12.36
N THR A 372 -20.11 -16.81 -12.23
CA THR A 372 -21.38 -17.06 -12.94
C THR A 372 -22.54 -17.12 -11.94
N PRO A 373 -23.80 -16.98 -12.39
CA PRO A 373 -24.95 -17.13 -11.49
C PRO A 373 -25.02 -18.48 -10.78
N THR A 374 -24.39 -19.52 -11.33
CA THR A 374 -24.30 -20.86 -10.75
C THR A 374 -23.12 -21.05 -9.80
N GLY A 375 -22.26 -20.04 -9.66
CA GLY A 375 -21.06 -20.04 -8.83
C GLY A 375 -19.80 -19.67 -9.60
N PRO A 376 -18.68 -19.48 -8.89
CA PRO A 376 -17.40 -19.14 -9.50
C PRO A 376 -16.77 -20.37 -10.17
N SER A 377 -16.11 -20.13 -11.30
CA SER A 377 -15.32 -21.13 -12.04
C SER A 377 -13.87 -20.66 -12.11
N MET A 378 -12.95 -21.47 -11.58
CA MET A 378 -11.53 -21.18 -11.65
C MET A 378 -11.02 -21.28 -13.10
N ILE A 379 -10.31 -20.25 -13.54
CA ILE A 379 -9.72 -20.19 -14.88
C ILE A 379 -8.23 -20.52 -14.81
N VAL A 380 -7.52 -19.88 -13.87
CA VAL A 380 -6.08 -19.98 -13.70
C VAL A 380 -5.77 -20.02 -12.22
N SER A 381 -4.77 -20.83 -11.86
CA SER A 381 -4.07 -20.78 -10.59
C SER A 381 -2.57 -20.69 -10.89
N ARG A 382 -1.89 -19.71 -10.33
CA ARG A 382 -0.48 -19.44 -10.61
C ARG A 382 0.26 -18.96 -9.36
N ASN A 383 1.48 -19.45 -9.18
CA ASN A 383 2.45 -18.83 -8.30
C ASN A 383 3.25 -17.80 -9.11
N VAL A 384 3.11 -16.55 -8.77
CA VAL A 384 3.77 -15.43 -9.48
C VAL A 384 5.16 -15.10 -8.92
N GLY A 385 5.63 -15.79 -7.87
CA GLY A 385 6.98 -15.64 -7.35
C GLY A 385 7.16 -14.58 -6.26
N VAL A 386 6.14 -13.81 -5.91
CA VAL A 386 6.18 -12.74 -4.90
C VAL A 386 6.14 -13.25 -3.44
N GLY A 387 6.20 -14.55 -3.23
CA GLY A 387 6.01 -15.16 -1.91
C GLY A 387 4.53 -15.21 -1.50
N ARG A 388 4.22 -15.03 -0.21
CA ARG A 388 2.83 -14.89 0.26
C ARG A 388 2.23 -13.65 -0.36
N VAL A 389 1.09 -13.79 -1.01
CA VAL A 389 0.44 -12.65 -1.68
C VAL A 389 -0.23 -11.79 -0.63
N PHE A 390 0.03 -10.49 -0.64
CA PHE A 390 -0.61 -9.51 0.26
C PHE A 390 -1.64 -8.66 -0.46
N SER A 391 -1.40 -8.31 -1.72
CA SER A 391 -2.31 -7.50 -2.51
C SER A 391 -2.36 -7.95 -3.96
N THR A 392 -3.57 -7.91 -4.53
CA THR A 392 -3.84 -8.09 -5.95
C THR A 392 -4.78 -6.99 -6.40
N ARG A 393 -4.43 -6.26 -7.47
CA ARG A 393 -5.25 -5.17 -7.99
C ARG A 393 -5.26 -5.18 -9.50
N PHE A 394 -6.46 -5.16 -10.10
CA PHE A 394 -6.62 -4.93 -11.53
C PHE A 394 -6.43 -3.46 -11.86
N ALA A 395 -5.89 -3.20 -13.04
CA ALA A 395 -5.88 -1.85 -13.56
C ALA A 395 -7.32 -1.35 -13.77
N PRO A 396 -7.64 -0.10 -13.37
CA PRO A 396 -9.02 0.39 -13.35
C PRO A 396 -9.55 0.75 -14.74
N GLU A 397 -8.66 1.03 -15.71
CA GLU A 397 -9.04 1.50 -17.03
C GLU A 397 -9.32 0.33 -17.98
N ALA A 398 -10.30 0.54 -18.86
CA ALA A 398 -10.71 -0.49 -19.83
C ALA A 398 -9.59 -0.87 -20.83
N GLU A 399 -8.62 0.03 -21.05
CA GLU A 399 -7.51 -0.21 -21.98
C GLU A 399 -6.50 -1.22 -21.45
N VAL A 400 -6.27 -1.19 -20.17
CA VAL A 400 -5.34 -2.04 -19.44
C VAL A 400 -6.04 -3.02 -18.49
N ALA A 401 -7.32 -3.30 -18.71
CA ALA A 401 -8.18 -4.08 -17.82
C ALA A 401 -7.68 -5.52 -17.52
N PHE A 402 -6.82 -6.07 -18.36
CA PHE A 402 -6.20 -7.39 -18.15
C PHE A 402 -4.90 -7.32 -17.35
N ARG A 403 -4.42 -6.13 -16.99
CA ARG A 403 -3.22 -5.98 -16.16
C ARG A 403 -3.59 -6.21 -14.70
N LEU A 404 -2.86 -7.08 -14.05
CA LEU A 404 -3.00 -7.42 -12.64
C LEU A 404 -1.68 -7.14 -11.92
N ALA A 405 -1.69 -6.16 -11.04
CA ALA A 405 -0.57 -5.91 -10.14
C ALA A 405 -0.67 -6.84 -8.93
N VAL A 406 0.43 -7.47 -8.57
CA VAL A 406 0.53 -8.41 -7.44
C VAL A 406 1.74 -8.09 -6.60
N SER A 407 1.55 -7.97 -5.30
CA SER A 407 2.64 -7.79 -4.34
C SER A 407 2.57 -8.81 -3.21
N GLY A 408 3.71 -9.10 -2.59
CA GLY A 408 3.78 -10.13 -1.56
C GLY A 408 4.98 -10.01 -0.63
N SER A 409 5.22 -11.08 0.14
CA SER A 409 6.18 -11.09 1.24
C SER A 409 7.65 -10.98 0.85
N LYS A 410 7.98 -11.07 -0.43
CA LYS A 410 9.35 -10.90 -0.93
C LYS A 410 9.70 -9.44 -1.25
N GLY A 411 8.80 -8.48 -1.01
CA GLY A 411 9.01 -7.08 -1.36
C GLY A 411 8.96 -6.79 -2.87
N ALA A 412 8.64 -7.78 -3.70
CA ALA A 412 8.55 -7.62 -5.14
C ALA A 412 7.16 -7.21 -5.60
N LEU A 413 7.08 -6.31 -6.58
CA LEU A 413 5.89 -5.99 -7.34
C LEU A 413 5.95 -6.68 -8.71
N GLN A 414 4.88 -7.36 -9.08
CA GLN A 414 4.71 -7.92 -10.42
C GLN A 414 3.48 -7.37 -11.10
N VAL A 415 3.60 -7.01 -12.36
CA VAL A 415 2.47 -6.71 -13.25
C VAL A 415 2.33 -7.85 -14.23
N TRP A 416 1.22 -8.55 -14.14
CA TRP A 416 0.91 -9.70 -15.00
C TRP A 416 -0.17 -9.34 -16.01
N ASP A 417 0.13 -9.49 -17.31
CA ASP A 417 -0.86 -9.44 -18.36
C ASP A 417 -1.64 -10.77 -18.41
N THR A 418 -2.81 -10.78 -17.78
CA THR A 418 -3.65 -11.98 -17.72
C THR A 418 -4.25 -12.36 -19.08
N SER A 419 -4.27 -11.44 -20.06
CA SER A 419 -4.77 -11.72 -21.42
C SER A 419 -3.90 -12.70 -22.19
N THR A 420 -2.64 -12.85 -21.81
CA THR A 420 -1.71 -13.85 -22.41
C THR A 420 -2.14 -15.28 -22.11
N ASN A 421 -2.96 -15.50 -21.08
CA ASN A 421 -3.45 -16.83 -20.75
C ASN A 421 -4.63 -17.25 -21.64
N VAL A 422 -4.54 -18.42 -22.25
CA VAL A 422 -5.58 -18.97 -23.16
C VAL A 422 -6.92 -19.17 -22.44
N GLY A 423 -6.91 -19.57 -21.16
CA GLY A 423 -8.12 -19.74 -20.35
C GLY A 423 -8.87 -18.43 -20.16
N VAL A 424 -8.14 -17.36 -19.85
CA VAL A 424 -8.67 -16.00 -19.66
C VAL A 424 -9.26 -15.48 -20.97
N ARG A 425 -8.52 -15.58 -22.07
CA ARG A 425 -9.04 -15.19 -23.40
C ARG A 425 -10.34 -15.91 -23.74
N ARG A 426 -10.39 -17.23 -23.55
CA ARG A 426 -11.59 -18.04 -23.83
C ARG A 426 -12.77 -17.62 -22.97
N ALA A 427 -12.56 -17.26 -21.71
CA ALA A 427 -13.62 -16.88 -20.80
C ALA A 427 -14.16 -15.46 -21.03
N PHE A 428 -13.28 -14.52 -21.42
CA PHE A 428 -13.58 -13.08 -21.38
C PHE A 428 -13.45 -12.36 -22.73
N ALA A 429 -12.89 -12.96 -23.79
CA ALA A 429 -12.69 -12.29 -25.08
C ALA A 429 -13.97 -11.69 -25.70
N ASN A 430 -15.13 -12.29 -25.43
CA ASN A 430 -16.41 -11.78 -25.91
C ASN A 430 -16.95 -10.57 -25.11
N ARG A 431 -16.29 -10.20 -24.00
CA ARG A 431 -16.72 -9.13 -23.09
C ARG A 431 -15.90 -7.85 -23.23
N VAL A 432 -14.85 -7.89 -24.07
CA VAL A 432 -13.93 -6.79 -24.32
C VAL A 432 -13.67 -6.66 -25.81
N ASP A 433 -13.38 -5.46 -26.30
CA ASP A 433 -13.01 -5.23 -27.69
C ASP A 433 -11.77 -6.06 -28.05
N ALA A 434 -11.89 -6.81 -29.14
CA ALA A 434 -10.87 -7.78 -29.59
C ALA A 434 -9.48 -7.16 -29.89
N THR A 435 -9.43 -5.83 -30.04
CA THR A 435 -8.17 -5.08 -30.29
C THR A 435 -7.27 -4.95 -29.04
N LYS A 436 -7.80 -5.29 -27.85
CA LYS A 436 -7.12 -5.12 -26.56
C LYS A 436 -6.52 -6.43 -26.01
N VAL A 437 -6.59 -7.52 -26.78
CA VAL A 437 -6.12 -8.83 -26.37
C VAL A 437 -4.80 -9.13 -27.10
N HIS A 438 -3.70 -9.18 -26.38
CA HIS A 438 -2.41 -9.58 -26.93
C HIS A 438 -2.33 -11.11 -27.10
N HIS A 439 -1.68 -11.57 -28.15
CA HIS A 439 -1.91 -12.93 -28.61
C HIS A 439 -0.82 -13.98 -28.31
N ASP A 440 0.45 -13.69 -28.14
CA ASP A 440 1.42 -14.77 -28.35
C ASP A 440 2.58 -14.93 -27.37
N GLU A 441 2.84 -14.04 -26.44
CA GLU A 441 3.92 -14.23 -25.45
C GLU A 441 3.43 -13.95 -24.04
N GLU A 442 3.94 -14.70 -23.08
CA GLU A 442 3.64 -14.48 -21.67
C GLU A 442 4.32 -13.18 -21.19
N ARG A 443 3.52 -12.19 -20.79
CA ARG A 443 4.02 -10.88 -20.36
C ARG A 443 3.89 -10.77 -18.85
N VAL A 444 5.01 -10.81 -18.17
CA VAL A 444 5.14 -10.56 -16.73
C VAL A 444 6.33 -9.64 -16.56
N VAL A 445 6.08 -8.47 -16.01
CA VAL A 445 7.13 -7.51 -15.67
C VAL A 445 7.27 -7.48 -14.15
N MET A 446 8.50 -7.59 -13.68
CA MET A 446 8.82 -7.63 -12.25
C MET A 446 9.96 -6.67 -11.96
N VAL A 447 9.78 -5.89 -10.91
CA VAL A 447 10.90 -5.23 -10.22
C VAL A 447 11.26 -6.12 -9.03
N GLN A 448 12.47 -6.67 -9.06
CA GLN A 448 13.01 -7.50 -8.00
C GLN A 448 13.70 -6.57 -7.00
N ALA A 449 13.46 -6.78 -5.72
CA ALA A 449 14.35 -6.22 -4.70
C ALA A 449 15.75 -6.84 -4.90
N ASP A 450 16.80 -6.09 -4.71
CA ASP A 450 18.17 -6.57 -4.78
C ASP A 450 18.35 -7.68 -3.72
N ASP A 451 18.26 -8.94 -4.18
CA ASP A 451 18.48 -10.13 -3.34
C ASP A 451 19.99 -10.26 -3.08
N GLU A 452 20.47 -9.69 -1.98
CA GLU A 452 21.66 -10.21 -1.32
C GLU A 452 21.22 -11.41 -0.45
N ASP A 453 21.63 -12.62 -0.87
CA ASP A 453 21.61 -13.89 -0.13
C ASP A 453 20.26 -14.60 0.16
N ASP A 454 19.75 -15.36 -0.80
CA ASP A 454 18.96 -16.58 -0.55
C ASP A 454 19.67 -17.84 -1.09
N GLU A 455 20.82 -18.19 -0.48
CA GLU A 455 21.29 -19.57 -0.42
C GLU A 455 20.62 -20.24 0.79
N ASP A 456 19.40 -20.79 0.63
CA ASP A 456 18.93 -21.99 1.33
C ASP A 456 17.44 -22.22 1.00
N ASP A 457 17.18 -23.09 0.04
CA ASP A 457 16.08 -24.06 0.02
C ASP A 457 15.97 -24.75 -1.35
N SER A 458 17.02 -25.46 -1.74
CA SER A 458 16.96 -26.41 -2.86
C SER A 458 17.50 -27.78 -2.47
N GLU A 459 16.85 -28.44 -1.54
CA GLU A 459 16.90 -29.90 -1.41
C GLU A 459 15.47 -30.43 -1.30
N SER A 460 14.90 -30.80 -2.45
CA SER A 460 14.10 -32.04 -2.56
C SER A 460 13.48 -32.16 -3.95
N GLU A 461 13.78 -33.34 -4.52
CA GLU A 461 13.03 -34.05 -5.56
C GLU A 461 13.30 -33.75 -7.03
N ALA A 462 14.49 -34.14 -7.46
CA ALA A 462 14.69 -34.67 -8.82
C ALA A 462 14.79 -36.21 -8.78
N GLN A 463 13.66 -36.91 -8.67
CA GLN A 463 13.58 -38.32 -9.05
C GLN A 463 13.26 -38.41 -10.55
N THR A 464 14.32 -38.43 -11.35
CA THR A 464 14.26 -38.86 -12.74
C THR A 464 14.03 -40.38 -12.80
N GLY A 465 12.80 -40.77 -13.12
CA GLY A 465 12.44 -42.13 -13.50
C GLY A 465 13.15 -42.52 -14.81
N ARG A 466 14.20 -43.31 -14.68
CA ARG A 466 14.90 -43.91 -15.78
C ARG A 466 14.07 -45.10 -16.29
N VAL A 467 13.37 -44.93 -17.41
CA VAL A 467 12.74 -46.02 -18.15
C VAL A 467 13.85 -46.90 -18.76
N GLN A 468 14.01 -48.12 -18.28
CA GLN A 468 14.80 -49.17 -18.93
C GLN A 468 13.94 -49.79 -20.05
N ASN A 469 14.35 -49.56 -21.29
CA ASN A 469 13.94 -50.37 -22.44
C ASN A 469 14.52 -51.79 -22.29
N VAL A 470 13.67 -52.77 -22.14
CA VAL A 470 14.02 -54.17 -22.26
C VAL A 470 13.74 -54.57 -23.70
N ASP A 471 14.82 -54.72 -24.49
CA ASP A 471 14.81 -55.40 -25.78
C ASP A 471 14.42 -56.86 -25.58
N ARG A 472 13.34 -57.28 -26.21
CA ARG A 472 12.95 -58.66 -26.35
C ARG A 472 13.32 -59.11 -27.75
N SER A 473 14.49 -59.70 -27.86
CA SER A 473 14.87 -60.45 -29.04
C SER A 473 14.10 -61.78 -29.12
N GLU A 474 13.44 -61.98 -30.21
CA GLU A 474 12.91 -63.28 -30.66
C GLU A 474 14.03 -64.30 -30.80
N SER A 475 13.81 -65.54 -30.36
CA SER A 475 14.49 -66.74 -30.92
C SER A 475 13.47 -67.88 -30.98
N GLU A 476 13.32 -68.31 -32.17
CA GLU A 476 12.63 -69.52 -32.63
C GLU A 476 13.04 -70.77 -31.85
N GLY A 477 12.10 -71.70 -31.78
CA GLY A 477 12.29 -73.09 -31.40
C GLY A 477 10.95 -73.77 -31.17
#